data_46cb33ff60194323949fede35ee00d37
#
_entry.id   46cb33ff60194323949fede35ee00d37
#
_cell.length_a   1.000
_cell.length_b   1.000
_cell.length_c   1.000
_cell.angle_alpha   90.00
_cell.angle_beta   90.00
_cell.angle_gamma   90.00
#
_symmetry.space_group_name_H-M   'P 1'
#
loop_
_entity.id
_entity.type
_entity.pdbx_description
1 polymer ?
#
loop_
_entity_poly.entity_id
_entity_poly.type
_entity_poly.pdbx_seq_one_letter_code
_entity_poly.pdbx_strand_id
1 'polypeptide(L)'
;MKKTIWQKVKAFFRKWMSAKIIPHMVLNGWRIFFYRLCGYNIGKNVFIGMRCYLDDLEPHMFTVEDDCIISYGVFFACHGRNQQHTPITIKKGAYIGMRANVISGKNGVTIGENAVIGACTLVNKDIPDGATAVGVPCRILEKSGGNP
;
A
#
# COMPACT_ATOMS: atom_id res chain seq x y z
N MET A 1 -5.44 -9.11 27.09
CA MET A 1 -5.20 -10.56 26.98
C MET A 1 -3.76 -10.83 26.52
N LYS A 2 -2.98 -11.59 27.26
CA LYS A 2 -1.61 -11.96 26.87
C LYS A 2 -1.68 -12.97 25.71
N LYS A 3 -1.10 -12.62 24.56
CA LYS A 3 -1.02 -13.53 23.40
C LYS A 3 -0.26 -14.80 23.81
N THR A 4 -0.81 -15.97 23.47
CA THR A 4 -0.19 -17.28 23.69
C THR A 4 1.12 -17.40 22.91
N ILE A 5 2.08 -18.21 23.36
CA ILE A 5 3.38 -18.43 22.68
C ILE A 5 3.17 -18.77 21.21
N TRP A 6 2.23 -19.64 20.89
CA TRP A 6 1.86 -19.99 19.51
C TRP A 6 1.37 -18.81 18.66
N GLN A 7 0.62 -17.89 19.26
CA GLN A 7 0.17 -16.67 18.57
C GLN A 7 1.34 -15.72 18.29
N LYS A 8 2.32 -15.65 19.19
CA LYS A 8 3.54 -14.86 19.00
C LYS A 8 4.41 -15.47 17.89
N VAL A 9 4.58 -16.80 17.86
CA VAL A 9 5.34 -17.50 16.81
C VAL A 9 4.67 -17.32 15.44
N LYS A 10 3.35 -17.47 15.34
CA LYS A 10 2.61 -17.22 14.09
C LYS A 10 2.75 -15.77 13.62
N ALA A 11 2.67 -14.80 14.53
CA ALA A 11 2.84 -13.39 14.21
C ALA A 11 4.26 -13.09 13.74
N PHE A 12 5.27 -13.65 14.38
CA PHE A 12 6.68 -13.51 13.96
C PHE A 12 6.89 -14.09 12.56
N PHE A 13 6.43 -15.31 12.31
CA PHE A 13 6.56 -15.95 10.99
C PHE A 13 5.85 -15.15 9.89
N ARG A 14 4.63 -14.68 10.16
CA ARG A 14 3.89 -13.80 9.25
C ARG A 14 4.67 -12.54 8.91
N LYS A 15 5.21 -11.83 9.94
CA LYS A 15 6.02 -10.62 9.74
C LYS A 15 7.27 -10.91 8.92
N TRP A 16 7.97 -11.98 9.24
CA TRP A 16 9.17 -12.39 8.51
C TRP A 16 8.86 -12.69 7.04
N MET A 17 7.79 -13.43 6.78
CA MET A 17 7.33 -13.74 5.43
C MET A 17 6.97 -12.47 4.64
N SER A 18 6.12 -11.59 5.20
CA SER A 18 5.65 -10.41 4.51
C SER A 18 6.74 -9.36 4.27
N ALA A 19 7.71 -9.23 5.17
CA ALA A 19 8.77 -8.24 5.05
C ALA A 19 10.01 -8.73 4.27
N LYS A 20 10.32 -10.02 4.32
CA LYS A 20 11.59 -10.56 3.80
C LYS A 20 11.45 -11.51 2.61
N ILE A 21 10.42 -12.32 2.55
CA ILE A 21 10.29 -13.37 1.54
C ILE A 21 9.39 -12.91 0.38
N ILE A 22 8.15 -12.54 0.69
CA ILE A 22 7.14 -12.23 -0.33
C ILE A 22 7.58 -11.10 -1.26
N PRO A 23 8.16 -9.98 -0.79
CA PRO A 23 8.58 -8.89 -1.68
C PRO A 23 9.63 -9.29 -2.73
N HIS A 24 10.36 -10.37 -2.51
CA HIS A 24 11.43 -10.84 -3.39
C HIS A 24 10.98 -11.96 -4.35
N MET A 25 9.76 -12.46 -4.22
CA MET A 25 9.22 -13.45 -5.16
C MET A 25 9.06 -12.83 -6.55
N VAL A 26 9.49 -13.54 -7.58
CA VAL A 26 9.45 -13.04 -8.98
C VAL A 26 8.02 -13.00 -9.53
N LEU A 27 7.21 -14.04 -9.26
CA LEU A 27 5.86 -14.16 -9.81
C LEU A 27 4.83 -13.37 -9.00
N ASN A 28 4.13 -12.43 -9.65
CA ASN A 28 3.10 -11.60 -9.00
C ASN A 28 1.98 -12.44 -8.36
N GLY A 29 1.50 -13.47 -9.05
CA GLY A 29 0.43 -14.33 -8.51
C GLY A 29 0.80 -14.97 -7.16
N TRP A 30 2.04 -15.41 -7.01
CA TRP A 30 2.54 -15.95 -5.75
C TRP A 30 2.65 -14.89 -4.66
N ARG A 31 3.12 -13.68 -5.01
CA ARG A 31 3.15 -12.55 -4.04
C ARG A 31 1.76 -12.25 -3.51
N ILE A 32 0.78 -12.09 -4.40
CA ILE A 32 -0.61 -11.80 -4.04
C ILE A 32 -1.20 -12.91 -3.16
N PHE A 33 -1.00 -14.18 -3.53
CA PHE A 33 -1.47 -15.31 -2.76
C PHE A 33 -0.94 -15.30 -1.33
N PHE A 34 0.38 -15.14 -1.16
CA PHE A 34 1.00 -15.15 0.16
C PHE A 34 0.68 -13.89 0.97
N TYR A 35 0.56 -12.71 0.35
CA TYR A 35 0.09 -11.52 1.06
C TYR A 35 -1.32 -11.72 1.62
N ARG A 36 -2.23 -12.31 0.85
CA ARG A 36 -3.58 -12.64 1.33
C ARG A 36 -3.54 -13.61 2.51
N LEU A 37 -2.68 -14.63 2.46
CA LEU A 37 -2.46 -15.55 3.60
C LEU A 37 -1.91 -14.83 4.84
N CYS A 38 -1.13 -13.78 4.66
CA CYS A 38 -0.62 -12.94 5.75
C CYS A 38 -1.70 -11.99 6.33
N GLY A 39 -2.88 -11.92 5.72
CA GLY A 39 -4.01 -11.12 6.21
C GLY A 39 -4.18 -9.75 5.57
N TYR A 40 -3.49 -9.47 4.46
CA TYR A 40 -3.70 -8.26 3.68
C TYR A 40 -4.99 -8.37 2.84
N ASN A 41 -5.73 -7.27 2.76
CA ASN A 41 -6.94 -7.18 1.93
C ASN A 41 -6.55 -6.77 0.51
N ILE A 42 -6.46 -7.72 -0.40
CA ILE A 42 -6.05 -7.47 -1.79
C ILE A 42 -7.13 -7.99 -2.74
N GLY A 43 -7.64 -7.11 -3.58
CA GLY A 43 -8.68 -7.36 -4.58
C GLY A 43 -8.22 -8.23 -5.74
N LYS A 44 -9.04 -8.32 -6.77
CA LYS A 44 -8.80 -9.10 -7.99
C LYS A 44 -7.93 -8.29 -8.96
N ASN A 45 -7.22 -9.01 -9.84
CA ASN A 45 -6.42 -8.41 -10.91
C ASN A 45 -5.44 -7.30 -10.44
N VAL A 46 -4.87 -7.46 -9.24
CA VAL A 46 -3.91 -6.52 -8.66
C VAL A 46 -2.49 -6.93 -9.04
N PHE A 47 -1.70 -5.95 -9.43
CA PHE A 47 -0.24 -6.09 -9.57
C PHE A 47 0.47 -5.39 -8.42
N ILE A 48 1.33 -6.11 -7.71
CA ILE A 48 2.22 -5.54 -6.69
C ILE A 48 3.65 -5.85 -7.11
N GLY A 49 4.43 -4.83 -7.41
CA GLY A 49 5.82 -4.94 -7.82
C GLY A 49 6.71 -5.61 -6.77
N MET A 50 7.90 -6.01 -7.17
CA MET A 50 8.88 -6.55 -6.25
C MET A 50 9.40 -5.47 -5.30
N ARG A 51 9.93 -5.90 -4.15
CA ARG A 51 10.52 -5.04 -3.11
C ARG A 51 9.58 -3.96 -2.55
N CYS A 52 8.26 -4.13 -2.70
CA CYS A 52 7.31 -3.31 -1.98
C CYS A 52 7.30 -3.69 -0.51
N TYR A 53 7.22 -2.69 0.36
CA TYR A 53 6.97 -2.88 1.78
C TYR A 53 5.50 -2.56 2.08
N LEU A 54 4.74 -3.56 2.46
CA LEU A 54 3.40 -3.43 3.00
C LEU A 54 3.51 -3.53 4.52
N ASP A 55 3.00 -2.53 5.25
CA ASP A 55 3.11 -2.49 6.71
C ASP A 55 2.75 -3.86 7.33
N ASP A 56 3.69 -4.44 8.05
CA ASP A 56 3.61 -5.80 8.57
C ASP A 56 3.08 -5.89 10.00
N LEU A 57 2.81 -4.74 10.63
CA LEU A 57 2.31 -4.68 12.00
C LEU A 57 0.83 -5.06 12.07
N GLU A 58 0.01 -4.43 11.23
CA GLU A 58 -1.44 -4.63 11.18
C GLU A 58 -1.91 -4.82 9.72
N PRO A 59 -1.67 -6.00 9.10
CA PRO A 59 -1.96 -6.24 7.68
C PRO A 59 -3.41 -5.95 7.26
N HIS A 60 -4.38 -6.14 8.16
CA HIS A 60 -5.79 -5.89 7.88
C HIS A 60 -6.14 -4.41 7.69
N MET A 61 -5.25 -3.48 8.09
CA MET A 61 -5.41 -2.04 7.85
C MET A 61 -4.95 -1.62 6.47
N PHE A 62 -4.33 -2.52 5.71
CA PHE A 62 -3.93 -2.27 4.33
C PHE A 62 -4.91 -2.92 3.37
N THR A 63 -5.57 -2.11 2.55
CA THR A 63 -6.55 -2.57 1.57
C THR A 63 -6.20 -2.07 0.19
N VAL A 64 -6.19 -2.97 -0.78
CA VAL A 64 -6.06 -2.69 -2.21
C VAL A 64 -7.27 -3.26 -2.91
N GLU A 65 -8.05 -2.41 -3.56
CA GLU A 65 -9.21 -2.84 -4.35
C GLU A 65 -8.78 -3.42 -5.70
N ASP A 66 -9.75 -3.80 -6.52
CA ASP A 66 -9.52 -4.46 -7.80
C ASP A 66 -8.76 -3.58 -8.81
N ASP A 67 -8.11 -4.22 -9.76
CA ASP A 67 -7.49 -3.59 -10.93
C ASP A 67 -6.37 -2.58 -10.60
N CYS A 68 -5.80 -2.60 -9.42
CA CYS A 68 -4.74 -1.68 -9.01
C CYS A 68 -3.35 -2.14 -9.47
N ILE A 69 -2.50 -1.17 -9.75
CA ILE A 69 -1.09 -1.40 -10.08
C ILE A 69 -0.21 -0.67 -9.06
N ILE A 70 0.58 -1.43 -8.31
CA ILE A 70 1.59 -0.92 -7.40
C ILE A 70 2.95 -1.28 -7.97
N SER A 71 3.73 -0.27 -8.34
CA SER A 71 5.02 -0.44 -9.00
C SER A 71 6.12 -0.90 -8.02
N TYR A 72 7.31 -1.11 -8.53
CA TYR A 72 8.46 -1.59 -7.78
C TYR A 72 8.85 -0.69 -6.60
N GLY A 73 9.12 -1.30 -5.45
CA GLY A 73 9.76 -0.62 -4.31
C GLY A 73 8.90 0.42 -3.61
N VAL A 74 7.57 0.36 -3.77
CA VAL A 74 6.65 1.25 -3.05
C VAL A 74 6.63 0.89 -1.56
N PHE A 75 6.61 1.92 -0.72
CA PHE A 75 6.60 1.77 0.73
C PHE A 75 5.27 2.23 1.31
N PHE A 76 4.62 1.37 2.10
CA PHE A 76 3.38 1.68 2.80
C PHE A 76 3.56 1.55 4.31
N ALA A 77 3.29 2.63 5.05
CA ALA A 77 3.31 2.62 6.50
C ALA A 77 1.93 3.00 7.07
N CYS A 78 1.28 2.05 7.71
CA CYS A 78 0.00 2.25 8.40
C CYS A 78 0.17 2.78 9.84
N HIS A 79 1.36 3.24 10.20
CA HIS A 79 1.67 3.78 11.53
C HIS A 79 2.35 5.15 11.44
N GLY A 80 2.07 6.01 12.39
CA GLY A 80 2.63 7.34 12.49
C GLY A 80 3.50 7.54 13.74
N ARG A 81 3.85 8.79 14.03
CA ARG A 81 4.77 9.19 15.10
C ARG A 81 4.43 8.60 16.49
N ASN A 82 3.15 8.44 16.80
CA ASN A 82 2.69 7.91 18.10
C ASN A 82 2.38 6.40 18.04
N GLN A 83 2.88 5.70 17.05
CA GLN A 83 2.60 4.27 16.79
C GLN A 83 1.09 3.95 16.72
N GLN A 84 0.27 4.95 16.42
CA GLN A 84 -1.12 4.73 16.09
C GLN A 84 -1.20 4.09 14.71
N HIS A 85 -1.94 3.00 14.61
CA HIS A 85 -2.19 2.32 13.35
C HIS A 85 -3.46 2.90 12.73
N THR A 86 -3.36 3.36 11.49
CA THR A 86 -4.46 3.92 10.72
C THR A 86 -4.47 3.33 9.31
N PRO A 87 -5.65 3.15 8.70
CA PRO A 87 -5.75 2.40 7.46
C PRO A 87 -5.14 3.13 6.26
N ILE A 88 -4.64 2.34 5.32
CA ILE A 88 -4.36 2.76 3.94
C ILE A 88 -5.29 2.01 3.02
N THR A 89 -6.07 2.74 2.24
CA THR A 89 -7.00 2.18 1.25
C THR A 89 -6.64 2.67 -0.14
N ILE A 90 -6.37 1.75 -1.04
CA ILE A 90 -6.11 2.02 -2.45
C ILE A 90 -7.35 1.56 -3.22
N LYS A 91 -8.07 2.52 -3.78
CA LYS A 91 -9.31 2.31 -4.51
C LYS A 91 -9.07 1.71 -5.88
N LYS A 92 -10.13 1.15 -6.44
CA LYS A 92 -10.13 0.45 -7.73
C LYS A 92 -9.42 1.23 -8.84
N GLY A 93 -8.60 0.52 -9.61
CA GLY A 93 -7.92 1.07 -10.79
C GLY A 93 -6.79 2.07 -10.50
N ALA A 94 -6.45 2.32 -9.24
CA ALA A 94 -5.38 3.26 -8.91
C ALA A 94 -4.00 2.74 -9.35
N TYR A 95 -3.14 3.65 -9.77
CA TYR A 95 -1.75 3.41 -10.14
C TYR A 95 -0.80 4.07 -9.15
N ILE A 96 0.12 3.30 -8.58
CA ILE A 96 1.14 3.80 -7.66
C ILE A 96 2.52 3.65 -8.32
N GLY A 97 3.14 4.78 -8.62
CA GLY A 97 4.47 4.84 -9.26
C GLY A 97 5.58 4.27 -8.38
N MET A 98 6.66 3.84 -9.03
CA MET A 98 7.78 3.20 -8.35
C MET A 98 8.37 4.08 -7.23
N ARG A 99 8.78 3.44 -6.14
CA ARG A 99 9.39 4.08 -4.96
C ARG A 99 8.54 5.21 -4.35
N ALA A 100 7.25 5.26 -4.61
CA ALA A 100 6.37 6.14 -3.86
C ALA A 100 6.32 5.69 -2.39
N ASN A 101 6.12 6.64 -1.49
CA ASN A 101 5.95 6.40 -0.07
C ASN A 101 4.54 6.84 0.32
N VAL A 102 3.75 5.94 0.88
CA VAL A 102 2.40 6.21 1.37
C VAL A 102 2.40 6.03 2.87
N ILE A 103 2.22 7.12 3.59
CA ILE A 103 2.26 7.14 5.05
C ILE A 103 0.91 7.58 5.56
N SER A 104 0.24 6.71 6.31
CA SER A 104 -1.03 7.05 6.92
C SER A 104 -0.84 8.15 7.98
N GLY A 105 -1.69 9.16 7.93
CA GLY A 105 -1.76 10.20 8.96
C GLY A 105 -2.62 9.76 10.14
N LYS A 106 -3.11 10.74 10.91
CA LYS A 106 -3.98 10.48 12.07
C LYS A 106 -5.27 9.73 11.71
N ASN A 107 -5.79 9.95 10.51
CA ASN A 107 -7.09 9.42 10.07
C ASN A 107 -6.98 8.33 8.99
N GLY A 108 -5.75 7.89 8.67
CA GLY A 108 -5.51 7.03 7.51
C GLY A 108 -5.25 7.81 6.22
N VAL A 109 -5.10 7.09 5.11
CA VAL A 109 -4.97 7.66 3.76
C VAL A 109 -5.78 6.83 2.78
N THR A 110 -6.57 7.52 1.96
CA THR A 110 -7.30 6.92 0.85
C THR A 110 -6.73 7.44 -0.47
N ILE A 111 -6.33 6.55 -1.34
CA ILE A 111 -5.99 6.86 -2.74
C ILE A 111 -7.21 6.52 -3.58
N GLY A 112 -7.79 7.52 -4.21
CA GLY A 112 -9.08 7.45 -4.91
C GLY A 112 -9.09 6.54 -6.13
N GLU A 113 -10.28 6.26 -6.65
CA GLU A 113 -10.46 5.42 -7.84
C GLU A 113 -9.73 6.02 -9.05
N ASN A 114 -9.02 5.18 -9.79
CA ASN A 114 -8.26 5.59 -10.97
C ASN A 114 -7.27 6.74 -10.72
N ALA A 115 -6.91 7.01 -9.47
CA ALA A 115 -5.89 7.99 -9.14
C ALA A 115 -4.50 7.52 -9.58
N VAL A 116 -3.64 8.47 -9.92
CA VAL A 116 -2.26 8.21 -10.36
C VAL A 116 -1.29 8.85 -9.39
N ILE A 117 -0.43 8.06 -8.77
CA ILE A 117 0.66 8.54 -7.95
C ILE A 117 1.96 8.44 -8.75
N GLY A 118 2.63 9.57 -8.94
CA GLY A 118 3.92 9.61 -9.64
C GLY A 118 5.02 8.88 -8.88
N ALA A 119 6.08 8.52 -9.59
CA ALA A 119 7.25 7.89 -8.97
C ALA A 119 7.87 8.77 -7.88
N CYS A 120 8.41 8.16 -6.83
CA CYS A 120 9.09 8.83 -5.71
C CYS A 120 8.23 9.87 -4.96
N THR A 121 6.92 9.81 -5.09
CA THR A 121 5.98 10.72 -4.44
C THR A 121 5.77 10.35 -2.97
N LEU A 122 5.72 11.34 -2.08
CA LEU A 122 5.33 11.15 -0.68
C LEU A 122 3.83 11.49 -0.52
N VAL A 123 3.01 10.46 -0.36
CA VAL A 123 1.58 10.59 -0.09
C VAL A 123 1.34 10.51 1.42
N ASN A 124 0.83 11.59 2.00
CA ASN A 124 0.51 11.70 3.43
C ASN A 124 -0.89 12.32 3.67
N LYS A 125 -1.72 12.32 2.65
CA LYS A 125 -3.09 12.83 2.64
C LYS A 125 -3.93 12.09 1.61
N ASP A 126 -5.23 12.18 1.70
CA ASP A 126 -6.15 11.60 0.73
C ASP A 126 -5.92 12.17 -0.68
N ILE A 127 -6.04 11.30 -1.67
CA ILE A 127 -5.97 11.64 -3.09
C ILE A 127 -7.35 11.40 -3.70
N PRO A 128 -7.98 12.42 -4.31
CA PRO A 128 -9.29 12.27 -4.93
C PRO A 128 -9.32 11.29 -6.11
N ASP A 129 -10.51 10.81 -6.44
CA ASP A 129 -10.72 9.95 -7.60
C ASP A 129 -10.25 10.62 -8.89
N GLY A 130 -9.55 9.87 -9.73
CA GLY A 130 -9.02 10.33 -11.00
C GLY A 130 -7.94 11.41 -10.92
N ALA A 131 -7.48 11.77 -9.72
CA ALA A 131 -6.44 12.77 -9.54
C ALA A 131 -5.05 12.22 -9.79
N THR A 132 -4.14 13.08 -10.23
CA THR A 132 -2.71 12.78 -10.32
C THR A 132 -1.97 13.52 -9.21
N ALA A 133 -1.20 12.81 -8.42
CA ALA A 133 -0.39 13.39 -7.34
C ALA A 133 1.10 13.11 -7.55
N VAL A 134 1.94 14.13 -7.37
CA VAL A 134 3.39 14.05 -7.57
C VAL A 134 4.14 14.85 -6.52
N GLY A 135 5.38 14.48 -6.24
CA GLY A 135 6.33 15.27 -5.46
C GLY A 135 6.43 14.91 -3.98
N VAL A 136 7.28 15.64 -3.25
CA VAL A 136 7.59 15.45 -1.83
C VAL A 136 7.54 16.80 -1.12
N PRO A 137 6.52 17.05 -0.27
CA PRO A 137 5.26 16.29 -0.12
C PRO A 137 4.41 16.33 -1.40
N CYS A 138 3.46 15.39 -1.53
CA CYS A 138 2.68 15.32 -2.75
C CYS A 138 1.79 16.56 -2.95
N ARG A 139 1.73 16.99 -4.21
CA ARG A 139 0.76 17.96 -4.71
C ARG A 139 -0.12 17.29 -5.76
N ILE A 140 -1.39 17.63 -5.74
CA ILE A 140 -2.35 17.17 -6.75
C ILE A 140 -2.18 18.09 -7.95
N LEU A 141 -1.97 17.50 -9.12
CA LEU A 141 -1.93 18.25 -10.38
C LEU A 141 -3.36 18.61 -10.76
N GLU A 142 -3.60 19.88 -11.02
CA GLU A 142 -4.85 20.31 -11.67
C GLU A 142 -4.90 19.69 -13.07
N LYS A 143 -6.06 19.15 -13.46
CA LYS A 143 -6.27 18.78 -14.86
C LYS A 143 -6.13 20.06 -15.65
N SER A 144 -5.01 20.23 -16.35
CA SER A 144 -4.90 21.30 -17.32
C SER A 144 -6.06 21.10 -18.30
N GLY A 145 -7.01 22.03 -18.32
CA GLY A 145 -8.06 22.10 -19.33
C GLY A 145 -7.43 22.44 -20.67
N GLY A 146 -6.63 21.54 -21.19
CA GLY A 146 -6.08 21.59 -22.52
C GLY A 146 -7.01 20.84 -23.44
N ASN A 147 -7.85 21.57 -24.11
CA ASN A 147 -8.51 21.13 -25.33
C ASN A 147 -7.40 20.84 -26.36
N PRO A 148 -7.49 19.73 -27.13
CA PRO A 148 -6.53 19.41 -28.19
C PRO A 148 -6.53 20.44 -29.31
#